data_531c9d8216e2521e4eaae2e29b5a7c11
#
_entry.id   531c9d8216e2521e4eaae2e29b5a7c11
#
_cell.length_a   1.000
_cell.length_b   1.000
_cell.length_c   1.000
_cell.angle_alpha   90.00
_cell.angle_beta   90.00
_cell.angle_gamma   90.00
#
_symmetry.space_group_name_H-M   'P 1'
#
loop_
_entity.id
_entity.type
_entity.pdbx_description
1 polymer ?
#
loop_
_entity_poly.entity_id
_entity_poly.type
_entity_poly.pdbx_seq_one_letter_code
_entity_poly.pdbx_strand_id
1 'polypeptide(L)'
;GRQLWIDDLEKGRYMAPEVLSESFANRFSMLLSNLSNKAFNRDNPVMEVETEELRVCLVHPSVAYSGLSISLKKTPAVRRLKKEDMTGNGYCDARVIEFLIQCMAAHCSIAICGCSGSGKTELLKYLTQYIPAAERTVTIEDVLEIHYQKMNPNKDCVEMRVAENFSYTQAIQICMKQLPNWLILSEIKSEEVKCFLESIRTGACGMTTMLAEDVRSIPERILAMAGEKEDSRWIENDAYRYLDIGILVKSKRDETGLLHRFIDQIGVFEREPVRGGETANRMIMLVEDGKVVNYRLPKSLSRKFQIGEIVPGNDWRLS
;
A
#
# COMPACT_ATOMS: atom_id res chain seq x y z
N GLY A 1 -29.37 10.82 1.57
CA GLY A 1 -29.91 11.37 2.80
C GLY A 1 -29.30 12.71 3.13
N ARG A 2 -29.84 13.45 4.11
CA ARG A 2 -29.32 14.80 4.48
C ARG A 2 -28.24 14.75 5.56
N GLN A 3 -27.96 13.56 6.09
CA GLN A 3 -27.00 13.37 7.19
C GLN A 3 -25.58 13.35 6.68
N LEU A 4 -24.68 14.04 7.39
CA LEU A 4 -23.25 14.01 7.14
C LEU A 4 -22.60 12.99 8.08
N TRP A 5 -21.90 12.02 7.48
CA TRP A 5 -21.04 11.08 8.20
C TRP A 5 -19.59 11.42 7.92
N ILE A 6 -18.78 11.43 8.96
CA ILE A 6 -17.34 11.70 8.87
C ILE A 6 -16.60 10.45 9.28
N ASP A 7 -15.68 10.01 8.41
CA ASP A 7 -14.68 9.00 8.75
C ASP A 7 -13.39 9.73 9.15
N ASP A 8 -13.24 9.97 10.44
CA ASP A 8 -12.08 10.64 11.02
C ASP A 8 -10.96 9.61 11.29
N LEU A 9 -9.72 10.05 11.13
CA LEU A 9 -8.57 9.17 11.26
C LEU A 9 -8.33 8.67 12.69
N GLU A 10 -8.75 9.44 13.69
CA GLU A 10 -8.57 9.13 15.11
C GLU A 10 -9.89 8.66 15.75
N LYS A 11 -10.97 9.42 15.53
CA LYS A 11 -12.28 9.13 16.12
C LYS A 11 -13.00 7.99 15.39
N GLY A 12 -12.59 7.68 14.14
CA GLY A 12 -13.31 6.78 13.27
C GLY A 12 -14.61 7.38 12.76
N ARG A 13 -15.62 6.56 12.47
CA ARG A 13 -16.85 7.00 11.83
C ARG A 13 -17.87 7.51 12.85
N TYR A 14 -18.37 8.72 12.62
CA TYR A 14 -19.42 9.34 13.42
C TYR A 14 -20.35 10.21 12.59
N MET A 15 -21.54 10.44 13.10
CA MET A 15 -22.51 11.36 12.48
C MET A 15 -22.22 12.79 12.96
N ALA A 16 -21.98 13.69 12.00
CA ALA A 16 -21.81 15.10 12.30
C ALA A 16 -23.18 15.76 12.65
N PRO A 17 -23.18 16.79 13.49
CA PRO A 17 -24.41 17.49 13.83
C PRO A 17 -25.00 18.29 12.65
N GLU A 18 -24.20 18.60 11.66
CA GLU A 18 -24.57 19.38 10.49
C GLU A 18 -25.47 18.56 9.56
N VAL A 19 -26.52 19.22 9.07
CA VAL A 19 -27.43 18.65 8.08
C VAL A 19 -27.28 19.39 6.77
N LEU A 20 -26.95 18.67 5.71
CA LEU A 20 -26.81 19.25 4.39
C LEU A 20 -28.18 19.50 3.74
N SER A 21 -28.40 20.69 3.17
CA SER A 21 -29.61 20.96 2.43
C SER A 21 -29.60 20.24 1.07
N GLU A 22 -30.76 19.84 0.62
CA GLU A 22 -30.90 19.21 -0.71
C GLU A 22 -30.47 20.15 -1.84
N SER A 23 -30.77 21.45 -1.67
CA SER A 23 -30.33 22.47 -2.63
C SER A 23 -28.83 22.61 -2.71
N PHE A 24 -28.10 22.45 -1.59
CA PHE A 24 -26.64 22.41 -1.58
C PHE A 24 -26.13 21.16 -2.33
N ALA A 25 -26.65 19.98 -1.98
CA ALA A 25 -26.22 18.72 -2.58
C ALA A 25 -26.44 18.71 -4.11
N ASN A 26 -27.58 19.21 -4.58
CA ASN A 26 -27.89 19.33 -6.01
C ASN A 26 -26.95 20.32 -6.72
N ARG A 27 -26.73 21.52 -6.14
CA ARG A 27 -25.77 22.49 -6.71
C ARG A 27 -24.35 21.94 -6.76
N PHE A 28 -23.93 21.23 -5.72
CA PHE A 28 -22.61 20.62 -5.66
C PHE A 28 -22.44 19.57 -6.76
N SER A 29 -23.43 18.68 -6.96
CA SER A 29 -23.38 17.67 -8.04
C SER A 29 -23.37 18.30 -9.44
N MET A 30 -24.16 19.36 -9.67
CA MET A 30 -24.17 20.08 -10.95
C MET A 30 -22.82 20.77 -11.20
N LEU A 31 -22.24 21.40 -10.19
CA LEU A 31 -20.93 22.04 -10.30
C LEU A 31 -19.84 21.04 -10.67
N LEU A 32 -19.80 19.89 -10.00
CA LEU A 32 -18.85 18.82 -10.31
C LEU A 32 -19.04 18.24 -11.70
N SER A 33 -20.29 18.02 -12.13
CA SER A 33 -20.61 17.57 -13.49
C SER A 33 -20.06 18.54 -14.54
N ASN A 34 -20.27 19.84 -14.34
CA ASN A 34 -19.76 20.86 -15.24
C ASN A 34 -18.24 20.93 -15.26
N LEU A 35 -17.59 20.94 -14.07
CA LEU A 35 -16.12 21.01 -13.95
C LEU A 35 -15.41 19.79 -14.52
N SER A 36 -16.00 18.61 -14.38
CA SER A 36 -15.42 17.37 -14.87
C SER A 36 -15.83 17.03 -16.32
N ASN A 37 -16.73 17.80 -16.91
CA ASN A 37 -17.36 17.52 -18.20
C ASN A 37 -17.95 16.10 -18.30
N LYS A 38 -18.49 15.60 -17.17
CA LYS A 38 -19.13 14.28 -17.06
C LYS A 38 -20.64 14.45 -16.87
N ALA A 39 -21.42 13.70 -17.63
CA ALA A 39 -22.87 13.66 -17.44
C ALA A 39 -23.20 12.96 -16.11
N PHE A 40 -24.08 13.59 -15.30
CA PHE A 40 -24.60 12.99 -14.08
C PHE A 40 -26.12 13.12 -14.07
N ASN A 41 -26.80 12.04 -14.42
CA ASN A 41 -28.25 11.98 -14.60
C ASN A 41 -28.75 10.53 -14.43
N ARG A 42 -30.02 10.27 -14.78
CA ARG A 42 -30.63 8.94 -14.68
C ARG A 42 -29.92 7.88 -15.53
N ASP A 43 -29.42 8.26 -16.69
CA ASP A 43 -28.74 7.34 -17.62
C ASP A 43 -27.28 7.13 -17.25
N ASN A 44 -26.67 8.10 -16.56
CA ASN A 44 -25.33 8.07 -16.00
C ASN A 44 -25.40 8.29 -14.47
N PRO A 45 -25.87 7.27 -13.72
CA PRO A 45 -26.24 7.47 -12.31
C PRO A 45 -25.06 7.47 -11.33
N VAL A 46 -23.85 7.17 -11.80
CA VAL A 46 -22.63 7.21 -10.98
C VAL A 46 -21.63 8.16 -11.62
N MET A 47 -21.09 9.08 -10.83
CA MET A 47 -20.04 9.98 -11.28
C MET A 47 -18.87 9.98 -10.29
N GLU A 48 -17.69 9.65 -10.79
CA GLU A 48 -16.44 9.77 -10.04
C GLU A 48 -15.62 10.92 -10.60
N VAL A 49 -15.19 11.80 -9.71
CA VAL A 49 -14.33 12.96 -10.01
C VAL A 49 -13.15 12.95 -9.05
N GLU A 50 -11.98 13.17 -9.57
CA GLU A 50 -10.76 13.26 -8.80
C GLU A 50 -10.07 14.58 -9.08
N THR A 51 -9.57 15.17 -8.02
CA THR A 51 -8.65 16.30 -8.03
C THR A 51 -7.33 15.86 -7.39
N GLU A 52 -6.36 16.75 -7.31
CA GLU A 52 -5.08 16.44 -6.67
C GLU A 52 -5.20 15.95 -5.21
N GLU A 53 -6.23 16.39 -4.48
CA GLU A 53 -6.36 16.12 -3.04
C GLU A 53 -7.70 15.53 -2.62
N LEU A 54 -8.62 15.35 -3.59
CA LEU A 54 -9.97 14.87 -3.29
C LEU A 54 -10.42 13.84 -4.32
N ARG A 55 -11.02 12.78 -3.84
CA ARG A 55 -11.85 11.89 -4.64
C ARG A 55 -13.29 12.06 -4.23
N VAL A 56 -14.16 12.27 -5.22
CA VAL A 56 -15.59 12.44 -5.04
C VAL A 56 -16.31 11.36 -5.82
N CYS A 57 -17.18 10.61 -5.16
CA CYS A 57 -18.10 9.68 -5.78
C CYS A 57 -19.53 10.12 -5.50
N LEU A 58 -20.31 10.32 -6.56
CA LEU A 58 -21.72 10.66 -6.51
C LEU A 58 -22.57 9.52 -7.03
N VAL A 59 -23.67 9.23 -6.33
CA VAL A 59 -24.67 8.25 -6.80
C VAL A 59 -26.03 8.93 -6.88
N HIS A 60 -26.59 8.89 -8.08
CA HIS A 60 -27.84 9.58 -8.44
C HIS A 60 -29.05 8.96 -7.71
N PRO A 61 -30.08 9.73 -7.36
CA PRO A 61 -31.29 9.25 -6.69
C PRO A 61 -32.07 8.18 -7.47
N SER A 62 -31.85 8.06 -8.78
CA SER A 62 -32.46 7.00 -9.59
C SER A 62 -32.06 5.59 -9.19
N VAL A 63 -30.88 5.44 -8.54
CA VAL A 63 -30.33 4.16 -8.04
C VAL A 63 -30.06 4.16 -6.54
N ALA A 64 -29.95 5.33 -5.92
CA ALA A 64 -29.81 5.50 -4.48
C ALA A 64 -31.15 5.90 -3.84
N TYR A 65 -31.92 4.94 -3.35
CA TYR A 65 -33.26 5.17 -2.80
C TYR A 65 -33.31 6.18 -1.63
N SER A 66 -32.24 6.34 -0.89
CA SER A 66 -32.11 7.32 0.20
C SER A 66 -31.90 8.77 -0.28
N GLY A 67 -31.89 8.99 -1.60
CA GLY A 67 -31.59 10.25 -2.25
C GLY A 67 -30.14 10.32 -2.74
N LEU A 68 -29.72 11.51 -3.21
CA LEU A 68 -28.35 11.74 -3.70
C LEU A 68 -27.34 11.30 -2.63
N SER A 69 -26.42 10.40 -3.02
CA SER A 69 -25.30 9.99 -2.16
C SER A 69 -24.02 10.70 -2.63
N ILE A 70 -23.29 11.27 -1.69
CA ILE A 70 -22.02 11.96 -1.92
C ILE A 70 -20.98 11.35 -1.00
N SER A 71 -19.91 10.81 -1.56
CA SER A 71 -18.74 10.33 -0.83
C SER A 71 -17.53 11.18 -1.20
N LEU A 72 -16.85 11.71 -0.18
CA LEU A 72 -15.65 12.53 -0.32
C LEU A 72 -14.49 11.86 0.42
N LYS A 73 -13.42 11.55 -0.28
CA LYS A 73 -12.17 11.06 0.31
C LYS A 73 -11.07 12.10 0.09
N LYS A 74 -10.45 12.54 1.18
CA LYS A 74 -9.26 13.41 1.11
C LYS A 74 -8.02 12.57 0.89
N THR A 75 -7.23 12.93 -0.10
CA THR A 75 -5.95 12.30 -0.45
C THR A 75 -4.82 13.34 -0.50
N PRO A 76 -4.54 14.04 0.61
CA PRO A 76 -3.55 15.12 0.59
C PRO A 76 -2.13 14.56 0.45
N ALA A 77 -1.28 15.34 -0.22
CA ALA A 77 0.16 15.08 -0.35
C ALA A 77 0.89 15.35 0.99
N VAL A 78 0.54 14.60 2.03
CA VAL A 78 1.09 14.77 3.37
C VAL A 78 1.60 13.43 3.89
N ARG A 79 2.80 13.43 4.46
CA ARG A 79 3.36 12.29 5.20
C ARG A 79 2.90 12.40 6.65
N ARG A 80 1.92 11.56 7.04
CA ARG A 80 1.32 11.58 8.38
C ARG A 80 2.18 10.87 9.42
N LEU A 81 2.91 9.83 9.01
CA LEU A 81 3.79 9.11 9.92
C LEU A 81 5.12 9.84 10.06
N LYS A 82 5.53 10.10 11.29
CA LYS A 82 6.84 10.64 11.66
C LYS A 82 7.51 9.65 12.62
N LYS A 83 8.82 9.53 12.55
CA LYS A 83 9.59 8.56 13.36
C LYS A 83 9.32 8.72 14.86
N GLU A 84 9.29 9.95 15.33
CA GLU A 84 9.06 10.32 16.73
C GLU A 84 7.67 9.90 17.21
N ASP A 85 6.65 10.14 16.37
CA ASP A 85 5.27 9.80 16.68
C ASP A 85 5.05 8.28 16.67
N MET A 86 5.68 7.56 15.74
CA MET A 86 5.52 6.10 15.61
C MET A 86 5.98 5.37 16.87
N THR A 87 7.07 5.81 17.50
CA THR A 87 7.57 5.22 18.74
C THR A 87 6.75 5.66 19.96
N GLY A 88 6.39 6.95 20.03
CA GLY A 88 5.66 7.52 21.16
C GLY A 88 4.20 7.03 21.25
N ASN A 89 3.56 6.78 20.11
CA ASN A 89 2.14 6.43 20.04
C ASN A 89 1.89 4.90 19.93
N GLY A 90 2.92 4.09 20.13
CA GLY A 90 2.79 2.63 20.09
C GLY A 90 2.50 2.06 18.69
N TYR A 91 2.87 2.79 17.62
CA TYR A 91 2.74 2.30 16.25
C TYR A 91 3.68 1.11 16.00
N CYS A 92 4.92 1.19 16.48
CA CYS A 92 5.84 0.06 16.56
C CYS A 92 7.04 0.39 17.47
N ASP A 93 7.83 -0.64 17.81
CA ASP A 93 9.11 -0.49 18.51
C ASP A 93 10.11 0.31 17.65
N ALA A 94 10.94 1.14 18.27
CA ALA A 94 11.97 1.94 17.60
C ALA A 94 12.93 1.08 16.76
N ARG A 95 13.26 -0.14 17.24
CA ARG A 95 14.09 -1.11 16.52
C ARG A 95 13.46 -1.59 15.22
N VAL A 96 12.13 -1.68 15.18
CA VAL A 96 11.38 -2.05 13.98
C VAL A 96 11.46 -0.94 12.92
N ILE A 97 11.38 0.33 13.33
CA ILE A 97 11.51 1.46 12.38
C ILE A 97 12.92 1.47 11.79
N GLU A 98 13.96 1.34 12.62
CA GLU A 98 15.36 1.30 12.15
C GLU A 98 15.57 0.13 11.19
N PHE A 99 15.04 -1.05 11.51
CA PHE A 99 15.10 -2.22 10.64
C PHE A 99 14.44 -1.94 9.27
N LEU A 100 13.24 -1.35 9.24
CA LEU A 100 12.57 -1.03 7.98
C LEU A 100 13.34 0.01 7.16
N ILE A 101 13.96 0.99 7.79
CA ILE A 101 14.85 1.96 7.12
C ILE A 101 16.04 1.24 6.49
N GLN A 102 16.65 0.31 7.22
CA GLN A 102 17.76 -0.51 6.71
C GLN A 102 17.32 -1.42 5.55
N CYS A 103 16.10 -1.95 5.59
CA CYS A 103 15.52 -2.72 4.49
C CYS A 103 15.37 -1.88 3.22
N MET A 104 15.00 -0.60 3.34
CA MET A 104 14.97 0.30 2.19
C MET A 104 16.37 0.52 1.61
N ALA A 105 17.37 0.74 2.46
CA ALA A 105 18.78 0.87 2.03
C ALA A 105 19.35 -0.42 1.42
N ALA A 106 18.88 -1.59 1.88
CA ALA A 106 19.24 -2.91 1.35
C ALA A 106 18.42 -3.31 0.10
N HIS A 107 17.63 -2.42 -0.46
CA HIS A 107 16.78 -2.67 -1.64
C HIS A 107 15.84 -3.87 -1.47
N CYS A 108 15.20 -3.98 -0.31
CA CYS A 108 14.21 -5.03 -0.06
C CYS A 108 12.89 -4.74 -0.77
N SER A 109 12.35 -5.74 -1.44
CA SER A 109 10.98 -5.71 -1.98
C SER A 109 9.97 -5.98 -0.85
N ILE A 110 8.98 -5.09 -0.69
CA ILE A 110 8.09 -5.05 0.47
C ILE A 110 6.62 -5.14 0.05
N ALA A 111 5.88 -6.07 0.67
CA ALA A 111 4.43 -6.15 0.58
C ALA A 111 3.80 -5.73 1.91
N ILE A 112 2.99 -4.65 1.90
CA ILE A 112 2.29 -4.15 3.08
C ILE A 112 0.83 -4.60 3.01
N CYS A 113 0.37 -5.35 3.99
CA CYS A 113 -0.99 -5.86 4.03
C CYS A 113 -1.78 -5.34 5.24
N GLY A 114 -3.08 -5.55 5.23
CA GLY A 114 -4.02 -5.16 6.27
C GLY A 114 -5.39 -4.82 5.70
N CYS A 115 -6.37 -4.64 6.57
CA CYS A 115 -7.74 -4.25 6.19
C CYS A 115 -7.78 -2.85 5.55
N SER A 116 -8.92 -2.52 4.92
CA SER A 116 -9.15 -1.16 4.43
C SER A 116 -9.09 -0.15 5.59
N GLY A 117 -8.41 0.98 5.37
CA GLY A 117 -8.26 2.03 6.39
C GLY A 117 -7.25 1.73 7.51
N SER A 118 -6.54 0.59 7.49
CA SER A 118 -5.52 0.26 8.49
C SER A 118 -4.27 1.15 8.43
N GLY A 119 -4.05 1.87 7.33
CA GLY A 119 -2.90 2.78 7.18
C GLY A 119 -1.76 2.22 6.33
N LYS A 120 -2.00 1.19 5.52
CA LYS A 120 -1.01 0.59 4.59
C LYS A 120 -0.31 1.64 3.73
N THR A 121 -1.11 2.47 3.04
CA THR A 121 -0.59 3.53 2.16
C THR A 121 0.22 4.57 2.94
N GLU A 122 -0.15 4.88 4.19
CA GLU A 122 0.64 5.81 5.01
C GLU A 122 2.01 5.24 5.39
N LEU A 123 2.11 3.94 5.69
CA LEU A 123 3.39 3.28 5.91
C LEU A 123 4.22 3.23 4.62
N LEU A 124 3.60 2.91 3.49
CA LEU A 124 4.25 2.96 2.18
C LEU A 124 4.82 4.37 1.91
N LYS A 125 4.01 5.42 2.08
CA LYS A 125 4.43 6.83 1.95
C LYS A 125 5.60 7.16 2.89
N TYR A 126 5.56 6.68 4.12
CA TYR A 126 6.66 6.87 5.08
C TYR A 126 7.96 6.24 4.58
N LEU A 127 7.92 5.03 4.05
CA LEU A 127 9.11 4.32 3.57
C LEU A 127 9.72 4.98 2.33
N THR A 128 8.93 5.60 1.45
CA THR A 128 9.44 6.24 0.21
C THR A 128 10.49 7.32 0.45
N GLN A 129 10.52 7.94 1.63
CA GLN A 129 11.53 8.96 1.94
C GLN A 129 12.96 8.41 2.01
N TYR A 130 13.11 7.12 2.27
CA TYR A 130 14.39 6.44 2.41
C TYR A 130 14.92 5.85 1.10
N ILE A 131 14.18 5.98 0.01
CA ILE A 131 14.70 5.66 -1.33
C ILE A 131 15.79 6.68 -1.67
N PRO A 132 16.98 6.26 -2.14
CA PRO A 132 18.03 7.18 -2.53
C PRO A 132 17.60 8.16 -3.64
N ALA A 133 18.06 9.42 -3.55
CA ALA A 133 17.63 10.46 -4.50
C ALA A 133 18.07 10.22 -5.96
N ALA A 134 19.16 9.49 -6.14
CA ALA A 134 19.70 9.14 -7.46
C ALA A 134 19.00 7.94 -8.10
N GLU A 135 18.08 7.30 -7.39
CA GLU A 135 17.38 6.12 -7.87
C GLU A 135 16.00 6.48 -8.44
N ARG A 136 15.77 6.01 -9.66
CA ARG A 136 14.48 6.23 -10.33
C ARG A 136 13.38 5.41 -9.68
N THR A 137 12.34 6.13 -9.24
CA THR A 137 11.11 5.54 -8.71
C THR A 137 9.98 5.71 -9.71
N VAL A 138 9.26 4.64 -10.00
CA VAL A 138 8.01 4.73 -10.76
C VAL A 138 6.87 4.31 -9.84
N THR A 139 5.88 5.18 -9.65
CA THR A 139 4.65 4.85 -8.96
C THR A 139 3.52 4.61 -9.95
N ILE A 140 2.68 3.60 -9.69
CA ILE A 140 1.52 3.29 -10.51
C ILE A 140 0.30 3.19 -9.61
N GLU A 141 -0.71 4.01 -9.89
CA GLU A 141 -1.90 4.16 -9.04
C GLU A 141 -3.17 4.26 -9.89
N ASP A 142 -4.28 3.73 -9.38
CA ASP A 142 -5.62 4.02 -9.91
C ASP A 142 -6.13 5.37 -9.38
N VAL A 143 -5.81 5.64 -8.12
CA VAL A 143 -6.12 6.90 -7.42
C VAL A 143 -4.84 7.48 -6.88
N LEU A 144 -4.57 8.74 -7.15
CA LEU A 144 -3.36 9.42 -6.68
C LEU A 144 -3.40 9.60 -5.15
N GLU A 145 -2.77 8.70 -4.42
CA GLU A 145 -2.69 8.70 -2.95
C GLU A 145 -1.25 8.87 -2.44
N ILE A 146 -0.27 8.35 -3.18
CA ILE A 146 1.14 8.35 -2.76
C ILE A 146 1.72 9.75 -2.86
N HIS A 147 1.43 10.49 -3.95
CA HIS A 147 1.99 11.82 -4.22
C HIS A 147 3.53 11.85 -4.06
N TYR A 148 4.20 10.88 -4.68
CA TYR A 148 5.63 10.67 -4.47
C TYR A 148 6.46 11.92 -4.75
N GLN A 149 6.22 12.59 -5.89
CA GLN A 149 6.97 13.77 -6.31
C GLN A 149 6.81 14.93 -5.33
N LYS A 150 5.57 15.20 -4.90
CA LYS A 150 5.29 16.28 -3.93
C LYS A 150 5.94 16.03 -2.57
N MET A 151 5.95 14.76 -2.13
CA MET A 151 6.51 14.38 -0.83
C MET A 151 8.03 14.18 -0.83
N ASN A 152 8.62 13.94 -1.99
CA ASN A 152 10.04 13.69 -2.15
C ASN A 152 10.61 14.62 -3.25
N PRO A 153 10.59 15.94 -3.05
CA PRO A 153 11.13 16.88 -4.03
C PRO A 153 12.60 16.58 -4.28
N ASN A 154 13.07 16.77 -5.52
CA ASN A 154 14.42 16.49 -5.98
C ASN A 154 14.82 15.02 -6.09
N LYS A 155 13.89 14.07 -6.04
CA LYS A 155 14.14 12.68 -6.40
C LYS A 155 13.65 12.41 -7.82
N ASP A 156 14.36 11.53 -8.55
CA ASP A 156 13.91 11.07 -9.88
C ASP A 156 12.68 10.19 -9.74
N CYS A 157 11.55 10.63 -10.33
CA CYS A 157 10.32 9.85 -10.28
C CYS A 157 9.44 10.04 -11.51
N VAL A 158 8.65 9.02 -11.80
CA VAL A 158 7.54 9.05 -12.74
C VAL A 158 6.30 8.55 -12.03
N GLU A 159 5.27 9.38 -11.96
CA GLU A 159 3.96 8.99 -11.41
C GLU A 159 3.03 8.63 -12.55
N MET A 160 2.62 7.36 -12.63
CA MET A 160 1.69 6.87 -13.65
C MET A 160 0.32 6.63 -13.03
N ARG A 161 -0.70 7.05 -13.76
CA ARG A 161 -2.08 6.78 -13.38
C ARG A 161 -2.71 5.81 -14.36
N VAL A 162 -3.33 4.74 -13.84
CA VAL A 162 -4.13 3.83 -14.65
C VAL A 162 -5.51 4.44 -14.97
N ALA A 163 -6.05 4.10 -16.11
CA ALA A 163 -7.32 4.58 -16.63
C ALA A 163 -7.98 3.48 -17.47
N GLU A 164 -9.19 3.72 -17.97
CA GLU A 164 -9.92 2.75 -18.82
C GLU A 164 -9.08 2.25 -20.01
N ASN A 165 -8.27 3.13 -20.61
CA ASN A 165 -7.44 2.82 -21.77
C ASN A 165 -5.99 2.50 -21.42
N PHE A 166 -5.64 2.44 -20.14
CA PHE A 166 -4.27 2.24 -19.68
C PHE A 166 -4.24 1.44 -18.37
N SER A 167 -4.14 0.12 -18.49
CA SER A 167 -4.19 -0.82 -17.35
C SER A 167 -2.90 -0.84 -16.51
N TYR A 168 -2.97 -1.38 -15.30
CA TYR A 168 -1.80 -1.65 -14.47
C TYR A 168 -0.74 -2.47 -15.21
N THR A 169 -1.14 -3.54 -15.90
CA THR A 169 -0.23 -4.37 -16.70
C THR A 169 0.52 -3.58 -17.75
N GLN A 170 -0.18 -2.71 -18.51
CA GLN A 170 0.45 -1.84 -19.50
C GLN A 170 1.39 -0.82 -18.84
N ALA A 171 0.98 -0.23 -17.72
CA ALA A 171 1.80 0.73 -16.97
C ALA A 171 3.10 0.08 -16.48
N ILE A 172 3.04 -1.15 -15.92
CA ILE A 172 4.22 -1.89 -15.47
C ILE A 172 5.14 -2.22 -16.65
N GLN A 173 4.60 -2.67 -17.78
CA GLN A 173 5.41 -2.97 -18.99
C GLN A 173 6.13 -1.73 -19.52
N ILE A 174 5.48 -0.56 -19.49
CA ILE A 174 6.09 0.71 -19.89
C ILE A 174 7.12 1.16 -18.86
N CYS A 175 6.81 1.00 -17.57
CA CYS A 175 7.73 1.29 -16.48
C CYS A 175 9.07 0.57 -16.66
N MET A 176 9.05 -0.71 -16.98
CA MET A 176 10.29 -1.51 -17.16
C MET A 176 11.18 -0.99 -18.30
N LYS A 177 10.61 -0.34 -19.32
CA LYS A 177 11.40 0.33 -20.38
C LYS A 177 12.10 1.61 -19.92
N GLN A 178 11.72 2.13 -18.75
CA GLN A 178 12.30 3.35 -18.17
C GLN A 178 13.42 3.06 -17.17
N LEU A 179 13.83 1.79 -17.04
CA LEU A 179 14.90 1.33 -16.15
C LEU A 179 14.68 1.80 -14.69
N PRO A 180 13.56 1.47 -14.06
CA PRO A 180 13.29 1.87 -12.68
C PRO A 180 14.19 1.11 -11.71
N ASN A 181 14.69 1.79 -10.67
CA ASN A 181 15.24 1.13 -9.49
C ASN A 181 14.12 0.64 -8.57
N TRP A 182 13.04 1.44 -8.47
CA TRP A 182 11.88 1.14 -7.63
C TRP A 182 10.59 1.17 -8.44
N LEU A 183 9.80 0.11 -8.32
CA LEU A 183 8.42 0.03 -8.80
C LEU A 183 7.48 0.00 -7.60
N ILE A 184 6.63 1.02 -7.48
CA ILE A 184 5.67 1.15 -6.38
C ILE A 184 4.25 1.08 -6.93
N LEU A 185 3.49 0.06 -6.52
CA LEU A 185 2.07 -0.02 -6.80
C LEU A 185 1.28 0.38 -5.56
N SER A 186 0.33 1.32 -5.70
CA SER A 186 -0.49 1.76 -4.56
C SER A 186 -1.24 0.60 -3.91
N GLU A 187 -1.82 -0.27 -4.73
CA GLU A 187 -2.49 -1.50 -4.29
C GLU A 187 -2.51 -2.53 -5.41
N ILE A 188 -2.17 -3.78 -5.10
CA ILE A 188 -2.37 -4.92 -6.00
C ILE A 188 -3.71 -5.58 -5.67
N LYS A 189 -4.54 -5.79 -6.70
CA LYS A 189 -5.91 -6.31 -6.57
C LYS A 189 -6.20 -7.53 -7.45
N SER A 190 -5.48 -7.69 -8.57
CA SER A 190 -5.78 -8.69 -9.59
C SER A 190 -4.55 -9.14 -10.38
N GLU A 191 -4.70 -9.42 -11.65
CA GLU A 191 -3.69 -10.05 -12.54
C GLU A 191 -2.37 -9.26 -12.67
N GLU A 192 -2.34 -7.96 -12.36
CA GLU A 192 -1.14 -7.14 -12.36
C GLU A 192 -0.04 -7.69 -11.44
N VAL A 193 -0.40 -8.53 -10.47
CA VAL A 193 0.54 -9.19 -9.57
C VAL A 193 1.61 -10.00 -10.33
N LYS A 194 1.27 -10.60 -11.46
CA LYS A 194 2.23 -11.36 -12.29
C LYS A 194 3.30 -10.44 -12.86
N CYS A 195 2.89 -9.33 -13.44
CA CYS A 195 3.82 -8.34 -14.01
C CYS A 195 4.66 -7.68 -12.91
N PHE A 196 4.08 -7.45 -11.73
CA PHE A 196 4.82 -6.94 -10.58
C PHE A 196 5.91 -7.94 -10.14
N LEU A 197 5.59 -9.22 -9.96
CA LEU A 197 6.57 -10.26 -9.61
C LEU A 197 7.66 -10.39 -10.67
N GLU A 198 7.31 -10.33 -11.95
CA GLU A 198 8.29 -10.36 -13.03
C GLU A 198 9.21 -9.14 -12.99
N SER A 199 8.69 -7.97 -12.68
CA SER A 199 9.50 -6.74 -12.55
C SER A 199 10.54 -6.84 -11.44
N ILE A 200 10.14 -7.33 -10.26
CA ILE A 200 11.08 -7.52 -9.14
C ILE A 200 12.07 -8.67 -9.40
N ARG A 201 11.65 -9.69 -10.13
CA ARG A 201 12.54 -10.77 -10.59
C ARG A 201 13.63 -10.28 -11.54
N THR A 202 13.34 -9.28 -12.37
CA THR A 202 14.29 -8.70 -13.33
C THR A 202 15.18 -7.63 -12.75
N GLY A 203 15.03 -7.30 -11.46
CA GLY A 203 15.98 -6.47 -10.70
C GLY A 203 15.46 -5.15 -10.17
N ALA A 204 14.21 -4.76 -10.46
CA ALA A 204 13.59 -3.64 -9.78
C ALA A 204 13.25 -3.98 -8.33
N CYS A 205 13.36 -3.02 -7.41
CA CYS A 205 12.83 -3.19 -6.06
C CYS A 205 11.33 -2.88 -6.07
N GLY A 206 10.52 -3.77 -5.51
CA GLY A 206 9.07 -3.63 -5.51
C GLY A 206 8.52 -3.19 -4.16
N MET A 207 7.57 -2.25 -4.16
CA MET A 207 6.80 -1.95 -2.97
C MET A 207 5.32 -1.84 -3.31
N THR A 208 4.48 -2.49 -2.52
CA THR A 208 3.03 -2.50 -2.79
C THR A 208 2.20 -2.67 -1.53
N THR A 209 0.90 -2.35 -1.64
CA THR A 209 -0.08 -2.73 -0.61
C THR A 209 -1.08 -3.75 -1.13
N MET A 210 -1.68 -4.51 -0.23
CA MET A 210 -2.74 -5.47 -0.55
C MET A 210 -3.66 -5.73 0.65
N LEU A 211 -4.82 -6.33 0.39
CA LEU A 211 -5.73 -6.77 1.45
C LEU A 211 -5.36 -8.19 1.89
N ALA A 212 -4.91 -8.32 3.14
CA ALA A 212 -4.72 -9.60 3.83
C ALA A 212 -4.76 -9.37 5.35
N GLU A 213 -5.08 -10.40 6.11
CA GLU A 213 -5.23 -10.34 7.56
C GLU A 213 -4.02 -10.92 8.33
N ASP A 214 -3.12 -11.58 7.62
CA ASP A 214 -1.88 -12.16 8.13
C ASP A 214 -0.80 -12.10 7.03
N VAL A 215 0.45 -11.83 7.39
CA VAL A 215 1.55 -11.81 6.42
C VAL A 215 1.80 -13.17 5.78
N ARG A 216 1.47 -14.26 6.48
CA ARG A 216 1.59 -15.63 5.98
C ARG A 216 0.61 -15.93 4.85
N SER A 217 -0.49 -15.18 4.76
CA SER A 217 -1.49 -15.33 3.70
C SER A 217 -1.14 -14.55 2.42
N ILE A 218 -0.09 -13.73 2.42
CA ILE A 218 0.34 -12.96 1.25
C ILE A 218 0.54 -13.86 0.01
N PRO A 219 1.28 -15.00 0.07
CA PRO A 219 1.47 -15.86 -1.09
C PRO A 219 0.16 -16.45 -1.63
N GLU A 220 -0.76 -16.88 -0.77
CA GLU A 220 -2.08 -17.36 -1.18
C GLU A 220 -2.90 -16.26 -1.86
N ARG A 221 -2.82 -15.02 -1.34
CA ARG A 221 -3.50 -13.87 -1.96
C ARG A 221 -2.93 -13.56 -3.32
N ILE A 222 -1.62 -13.62 -3.48
CA ILE A 222 -0.92 -13.47 -4.77
C ILE A 222 -1.40 -14.53 -5.76
N LEU A 223 -1.48 -15.79 -5.34
CA LEU A 223 -2.00 -16.88 -6.16
C LEU A 223 -3.44 -16.65 -6.60
N ALA A 224 -4.31 -16.27 -5.66
CA ALA A 224 -5.72 -16.00 -5.94
C ALA A 224 -5.90 -14.84 -6.95
N MET A 225 -5.09 -13.79 -6.84
CA MET A 225 -5.10 -12.66 -7.76
C MET A 225 -4.54 -13.01 -9.14
N ALA A 226 -3.58 -13.91 -9.20
CA ALA A 226 -2.99 -14.36 -10.47
C ALA A 226 -3.93 -15.20 -11.33
N GLY A 227 -5.03 -15.73 -10.77
CA GLY A 227 -6.02 -16.54 -11.46
C GLY A 227 -5.58 -18.00 -11.69
N GLU A 228 -6.56 -18.87 -11.89
CA GLU A 228 -6.36 -20.31 -12.10
C GLU A 228 -5.87 -20.59 -13.54
N LYS A 229 -4.59 -20.50 -13.81
CA LYS A 229 -3.97 -21.07 -15.01
C LYS A 229 -2.67 -21.77 -14.64
N GLU A 230 -2.52 -22.93 -15.19
CA GLU A 230 -1.55 -24.03 -15.19
C GLU A 230 -0.21 -23.95 -14.40
N ASP A 231 0.20 -22.84 -13.79
CA ASP A 231 1.48 -22.74 -13.09
C ASP A 231 1.45 -21.99 -11.75
N SER A 232 0.50 -22.36 -10.88
CA SER A 232 0.41 -21.74 -9.52
C SER A 232 1.70 -21.87 -8.70
N ARG A 233 2.46 -22.95 -8.88
CA ARG A 233 3.71 -23.19 -8.13
C ARG A 233 4.83 -22.19 -8.44
N TRP A 234 4.98 -21.73 -9.68
CA TRP A 234 6.04 -20.78 -10.00
C TRP A 234 5.73 -19.40 -9.42
N ILE A 235 4.46 -18.97 -9.42
CA ILE A 235 4.02 -17.69 -8.83
C ILE A 235 4.28 -17.67 -7.33
N GLU A 236 3.90 -18.74 -6.62
CA GLU A 236 4.19 -18.88 -5.20
C GLU A 236 5.71 -18.86 -4.94
N ASN A 237 6.45 -19.65 -5.71
CA ASN A 237 7.91 -19.69 -5.61
C ASN A 237 8.56 -18.33 -5.87
N ASP A 238 8.06 -17.57 -6.86
CA ASP A 238 8.56 -16.24 -7.16
C ASP A 238 8.19 -15.25 -6.04
N ALA A 239 7.00 -15.35 -5.43
CA ALA A 239 6.66 -14.56 -4.26
C ALA A 239 7.67 -14.78 -3.11
N TYR A 240 7.97 -16.05 -2.77
CA TYR A 240 8.96 -16.35 -1.72
C TYR A 240 10.41 -16.04 -2.10
N ARG A 241 10.73 -15.93 -3.38
CA ARG A 241 12.09 -15.69 -3.85
C ARG A 241 12.42 -14.21 -4.01
N TYR A 242 11.44 -13.40 -4.40
CA TYR A 242 11.67 -12.03 -4.84
C TYR A 242 11.00 -10.98 -3.96
N LEU A 243 9.95 -11.32 -3.20
CA LEU A 243 9.54 -10.53 -2.06
C LEU A 243 10.49 -10.83 -0.89
N ASP A 244 10.88 -9.80 -0.18
CA ASP A 244 11.75 -9.95 0.98
C ASP A 244 10.94 -9.88 2.27
N ILE A 245 10.02 -8.92 2.37
CA ILE A 245 9.33 -8.61 3.63
C ILE A 245 7.83 -8.44 3.40
N GLY A 246 7.05 -9.09 4.25
CA GLY A 246 5.63 -8.83 4.44
C GLY A 246 5.41 -8.04 5.74
N ILE A 247 4.58 -7.00 5.71
CA ILE A 247 4.25 -6.18 6.87
C ILE A 247 2.74 -6.13 7.02
N LEU A 248 2.21 -6.49 8.19
CA LEU A 248 0.80 -6.33 8.51
C LEU A 248 0.57 -5.08 9.35
N VAL A 249 -0.25 -4.17 8.84
CA VAL A 249 -0.70 -2.99 9.58
C VAL A 249 -2.13 -3.20 10.04
N LYS A 250 -2.35 -3.11 11.34
CA LYS A 250 -3.66 -3.20 11.97
C LYS A 250 -4.11 -1.88 12.58
N SER A 251 -5.38 -1.79 12.87
CA SER A 251 -5.95 -0.72 13.68
C SER A 251 -6.83 -1.31 14.78
N LYS A 252 -6.78 -0.71 15.96
CA LYS A 252 -7.65 -1.06 17.09
C LYS A 252 -8.18 0.20 17.75
N ARG A 253 -9.35 0.11 18.38
CA ARG A 253 -9.86 1.15 19.25
C ARG A 253 -9.33 0.95 20.65
N ASP A 254 -8.92 2.04 21.30
CA ASP A 254 -8.59 2.04 22.72
C ASP A 254 -9.85 2.18 23.60
N GLU A 255 -9.64 2.23 24.92
CA GLU A 255 -10.73 2.39 25.91
C GLU A 255 -11.48 3.72 25.77
N THR A 256 -10.86 4.74 25.17
CA THR A 256 -11.47 6.06 24.88
C THR A 256 -12.26 6.07 23.57
N GLY A 257 -12.16 4.97 22.77
CA GLY A 257 -12.79 4.84 21.47
C GLY A 257 -11.96 5.40 20.31
N LEU A 258 -10.76 5.92 20.57
CA LEU A 258 -9.84 6.40 19.55
C LEU A 258 -9.20 5.26 18.76
N LEU A 259 -8.97 5.49 17.48
CA LEU A 259 -8.43 4.50 16.55
C LEU A 259 -6.90 4.60 16.48
N HIS A 260 -6.22 3.61 17.01
CA HIS A 260 -4.78 3.48 16.94
C HIS A 260 -4.39 2.51 15.85
N ARG A 261 -3.37 2.88 15.07
CA ARG A 261 -2.78 2.02 14.04
C ARG A 261 -1.41 1.56 14.49
N PHE A 262 -1.03 0.33 14.11
CA PHE A 262 0.25 -0.23 14.52
C PHE A 262 0.71 -1.32 13.55
N ILE A 263 2.02 -1.57 13.52
CA ILE A 263 2.59 -2.73 12.84
C ILE A 263 2.37 -3.94 13.76
N ASP A 264 1.57 -4.88 13.29
CA ASP A 264 1.22 -6.09 14.03
C ASP A 264 2.18 -7.24 13.75
N GLN A 265 2.55 -7.41 12.47
CA GLN A 265 3.43 -8.49 12.04
C GLN A 265 4.47 -7.99 11.05
N ILE A 266 5.65 -8.60 11.11
CA ILE A 266 6.67 -8.55 10.06
C ILE A 266 7.17 -9.97 9.84
N GLY A 267 7.04 -10.45 8.61
CA GLY A 267 7.55 -11.73 8.14
C GLY A 267 8.57 -11.54 7.02
N VAL A 268 9.57 -12.37 7.00
CA VAL A 268 10.57 -12.45 5.92
C VAL A 268 10.26 -13.67 5.07
N PHE A 269 10.18 -13.46 3.77
CA PHE A 269 10.04 -14.55 2.80
C PHE A 269 11.39 -15.24 2.62
N GLU A 270 11.42 -16.54 2.83
CA GLU A 270 12.63 -17.33 2.71
C GLU A 270 12.38 -18.55 1.82
N ARG A 271 13.27 -18.81 0.88
CA ARG A 271 13.27 -19.99 0.05
C ARG A 271 14.59 -20.70 0.18
N GLU A 272 14.61 -21.80 0.91
CA GLU A 272 15.82 -22.53 1.24
C GLU A 272 15.89 -23.90 0.56
N PRO A 273 17.09 -24.35 0.12
CA PRO A 273 17.33 -25.73 -0.27
C PRO A 273 17.12 -26.65 0.94
N VAL A 274 16.34 -27.70 0.75
CA VAL A 274 16.16 -28.77 1.74
C VAL A 274 16.93 -30.04 1.32
N ARG A 275 17.11 -30.96 2.28
CA ARG A 275 17.75 -32.24 1.99
C ARG A 275 16.99 -32.99 0.90
N GLY A 276 17.67 -33.42 -0.16
CA GLY A 276 17.06 -34.09 -1.31
C GLY A 276 17.01 -33.27 -2.58
N GLY A 277 17.53 -32.01 -2.57
CA GLY A 277 17.58 -31.15 -3.75
C GLY A 277 16.31 -30.34 -4.02
N GLU A 278 15.30 -30.48 -3.17
CA GLU A 278 14.09 -29.65 -3.21
C GLU A 278 14.31 -28.30 -2.50
N THR A 279 13.44 -27.33 -2.76
CA THR A 279 13.42 -26.06 -2.06
C THR A 279 12.12 -25.91 -1.28
N ALA A 280 12.21 -25.43 -0.05
CA ALA A 280 11.04 -25.13 0.79
C ALA A 280 10.81 -23.62 0.89
N ASN A 281 9.56 -23.25 0.76
CA ASN A 281 9.08 -21.90 1.00
C ASN A 281 8.74 -21.75 2.48
N ARG A 282 9.23 -20.69 3.12
CA ARG A 282 8.99 -20.42 4.54
C ARG A 282 8.78 -18.92 4.79
N MET A 283 7.90 -18.61 5.74
CA MET A 283 7.79 -17.28 6.31
C MET A 283 8.44 -17.29 7.68
N ILE A 284 9.46 -16.44 7.89
CA ILE A 284 10.14 -16.30 9.18
C ILE A 284 9.65 -15.02 9.83
N MET A 285 8.94 -15.17 10.95
CA MET A 285 8.38 -14.04 11.69
C MET A 285 9.48 -13.33 12.47
N LEU A 286 9.54 -12.01 12.34
CA LEU A 286 10.37 -11.11 13.13
C LEU A 286 9.54 -10.35 14.16
N VAL A 287 8.30 -10.00 13.80
CA VAL A 287 7.36 -9.31 14.69
C VAL A 287 6.02 -10.06 14.66
N GLU A 288 5.44 -10.32 15.82
CA GLU A 288 4.09 -10.85 16.02
C GLU A 288 3.40 -10.11 17.15
N ASP A 289 2.11 -9.84 17.03
CA ASP A 289 1.30 -9.08 17.99
C ASP A 289 1.97 -7.76 18.42
N GLY A 290 2.61 -7.08 17.46
CA GLY A 290 3.35 -5.84 17.67
C GLY A 290 4.67 -5.97 18.44
N LYS A 291 5.13 -7.19 18.72
CA LYS A 291 6.36 -7.46 19.50
C LYS A 291 7.40 -8.14 18.64
N VAL A 292 8.66 -7.77 18.84
CA VAL A 292 9.79 -8.47 18.21
C VAL A 292 9.94 -9.85 18.84
N VAL A 293 9.74 -10.90 18.03
CA VAL A 293 9.83 -12.30 18.47
C VAL A 293 11.13 -12.98 18.03
N ASN A 294 11.81 -12.41 17.01
CA ASN A 294 13.06 -12.95 16.52
C ASN A 294 14.00 -11.82 16.09
N TYR A 295 15.19 -11.80 16.65
CA TYR A 295 16.23 -10.81 16.34
C TYR A 295 17.27 -11.33 15.32
N ARG A 296 17.20 -12.60 14.94
CA ARG A 296 18.11 -13.19 13.95
C ARG A 296 17.51 -13.05 12.57
N LEU A 297 18.21 -12.31 11.71
CA LEU A 297 17.77 -12.12 10.33
C LEU A 297 17.95 -13.41 9.53
N PRO A 298 16.98 -13.81 8.71
CA PRO A 298 17.12 -14.95 7.80
C PRO A 298 18.27 -14.78 6.82
N LYS A 299 18.76 -15.87 6.24
CA LYS A 299 19.94 -15.86 5.37
C LYS A 299 19.74 -15.01 4.10
N SER A 300 18.55 -15.05 3.48
CA SER A 300 18.24 -14.23 2.31
C SER A 300 18.44 -12.76 2.60
N LEU A 301 17.85 -12.29 3.70
CA LEU A 301 17.90 -10.90 4.13
C LEU A 301 19.30 -10.50 4.62
N SER A 302 19.96 -11.39 5.39
CA SER A 302 21.34 -11.20 5.82
C SER A 302 22.29 -10.98 4.64
N ARG A 303 22.11 -11.77 3.57
CA ARG A 303 22.89 -11.62 2.33
C ARG A 303 22.64 -10.28 1.64
N LYS A 304 21.39 -9.81 1.58
CA LYS A 304 21.07 -8.48 1.02
C LYS A 304 21.74 -7.36 1.80
N PHE A 305 21.70 -7.43 3.12
CA PHE A 305 22.35 -6.44 4.01
C PHE A 305 23.87 -6.43 3.80
N GLN A 306 24.51 -7.62 3.67
CA GLN A 306 25.94 -7.72 3.39
C GLN A 306 26.31 -7.14 2.01
N ILE A 307 25.53 -7.43 0.97
CA ILE A 307 25.76 -6.88 -0.37
C ILE A 307 25.61 -5.35 -0.39
N GLY A 308 24.63 -4.83 0.35
CA GLY A 308 24.41 -3.39 0.49
C GLY A 308 25.33 -2.71 1.49
N GLU A 309 26.26 -3.44 2.12
CA GLU A 309 27.13 -2.93 3.18
C GLU A 309 26.36 -2.32 4.37
N ILE A 310 25.13 -2.84 4.59
CA ILE A 310 24.24 -2.37 5.66
C ILE A 310 24.58 -3.11 6.95
N VAL A 311 24.94 -2.36 7.98
CA VAL A 311 25.14 -2.91 9.33
C VAL A 311 23.79 -2.90 10.04
N PRO A 312 23.25 -4.07 10.44
CA PRO A 312 22.02 -4.12 11.22
C PRO A 312 22.18 -3.33 12.52
N GLY A 313 21.10 -2.70 12.98
CA GLY A 313 21.08 -2.07 14.31
C GLY A 313 21.50 -3.06 15.40
N ASN A 314 21.98 -2.56 16.51
CA ASN A 314 22.63 -3.35 17.58
C ASN A 314 21.84 -4.57 18.08
N ASP A 315 20.53 -4.58 17.89
CA ASP A 315 19.65 -5.67 18.30
C ASP A 315 19.50 -6.77 17.23
N TRP A 316 19.69 -6.46 15.97
CA TRP A 316 19.50 -7.39 14.86
C TRP A 316 20.80 -8.12 14.51
N ARG A 317 20.73 -9.45 14.37
CA ARG A 317 21.91 -10.30 14.11
C ARG A 317 21.79 -10.93 12.72
N LEU A 318 22.86 -10.81 11.93
CA LEU A 318 23.00 -11.54 10.67
C LEU A 318 23.10 -13.06 10.94
N SER A 319 22.53 -13.84 10.03
CA SER A 319 22.60 -15.31 10.04
C SER A 319 23.82 -15.84 9.34
#